data_4f6a235473c82ffa05f6a88b136cbc97
#
_entry.id   4f6a235473c82ffa05f6a88b136cbc97
#
_cell.length_a   1.000
_cell.length_b   1.000
_cell.length_c   1.000
_cell.angle_alpha   90.00
_cell.angle_beta   90.00
_cell.angle_gamma   90.00
#
_symmetry.space_group_name_H-M   'P 1'
#
loop_
_entity.id
_entity.type
_entity.pdbx_description
1 polymer ?
#
loop_
_entity_poly.entity_id
_entity_poly.type
_entity_poly.pdbx_seq_one_letter_code
_entity_poly.pdbx_strand_id
1 'polypeptide(L)'
;SPVSYEWVGSTPLTRTWEQMTQAWDYGVRQMWIVNVGDLKFEEFFLGYFMKLAYDFETWGTEAPNRTGRYTREFTAAQFPQADAALQERIAEVTEEYVRLNSLRRPEALNDRIYHPAHYREAARMLERALRLEREDREVRSLLPEECRNAYDSMIHYPAAGTANLLKMHLYAGLNHLYAEQGKTAANEMGVRMKECINEDRRLAEEFAGILDGKWSGMELAEHIGFTKWNSENWKYPVRCFVEAKPEPYLLVGRADETQVHTNDYFRDDVLIRDFLYPGCRHVMIEIANGGCGEIVWHLEGGCSWLKPSKSSGRTADQETVVLTFDPEHCEVSGPDGRPCELFVCTEKEKVRILVFAGAQNIPELPPGTFLEGPDGFVMDAAHWTRKEDGLWNGKPAGYRCLEDYGRYGSGMKVFPTT
;
A
#
# COMPACT_ATOMS: atom_id res chain seq x y z
N SER A 1 -11.70 -0.31 22.80
CA SER A 1 -12.84 -0.79 22.06
C SER A 1 -12.86 -2.31 22.04
N PRO A 2 -13.99 -2.97 22.33
CA PRO A 2 -14.09 -4.44 22.28
C PRO A 2 -13.76 -5.05 20.90
N VAL A 3 -13.76 -4.24 19.85
CA VAL A 3 -13.41 -4.63 18.46
C VAL A 3 -11.91 -4.76 18.26
N SER A 4 -11.11 -4.66 19.32
CA SER A 4 -9.66 -4.61 19.25
C SER A 4 -8.95 -5.73 19.99
N TYR A 5 -9.48 -6.94 19.97
CA TYR A 5 -8.63 -8.10 20.10
C TYR A 5 -7.78 -8.13 18.83
N GLU A 6 -6.64 -7.48 18.90
CA GLU A 6 -5.74 -7.39 17.78
C GLU A 6 -5.15 -8.78 17.52
N TRP A 7 -5.26 -9.23 16.29
CA TRP A 7 -4.62 -10.47 15.85
C TRP A 7 -3.09 -10.32 15.90
N VAL A 8 -2.57 -9.23 15.35
CA VAL A 8 -1.17 -8.81 15.43
C VAL A 8 -1.12 -7.32 15.68
N GLY A 9 -0.03 -6.82 16.26
CA GLY A 9 0.10 -5.42 16.61
C GLY A 9 -0.17 -4.47 15.45
N SER A 10 -1.05 -3.52 15.66
CA SER A 10 -1.49 -2.53 14.66
C SER A 10 -1.37 -1.08 15.11
N THR A 11 -0.98 -0.86 16.36
CA THR A 11 -0.81 0.48 16.93
C THR A 11 0.66 0.93 16.79
N PRO A 12 0.98 1.89 15.91
CA PRO A 12 2.37 2.33 15.75
C PRO A 12 2.89 2.94 17.05
N LEU A 13 4.18 2.74 17.34
CA LEU A 13 4.81 3.24 18.57
C LEU A 13 4.65 4.75 18.75
N THR A 14 4.65 5.49 17.64
CA THR A 14 4.42 6.94 17.62
C THR A 14 3.05 7.32 18.15
N ARG A 15 2.04 6.48 17.96
CA ARG A 15 0.71 6.70 18.54
C ARG A 15 0.71 6.44 20.04
N THR A 16 1.40 5.40 20.49
CA THR A 16 1.60 5.12 21.93
C THR A 16 2.33 6.29 22.56
N TRP A 17 3.42 6.76 21.95
CA TRP A 17 4.14 7.94 22.42
C TRP A 17 3.23 9.17 22.51
N GLU A 18 2.48 9.47 21.48
CA GLU A 18 1.58 10.63 21.43
C GLU A 18 0.56 10.62 22.57
N GLN A 19 -0.13 9.50 22.73
CA GLN A 19 -1.21 9.39 23.72
C GLN A 19 -0.69 9.38 25.16
N MET A 20 0.43 8.70 25.40
CA MET A 20 0.98 8.59 26.75
C MET A 20 1.73 9.85 27.19
N THR A 21 2.39 10.55 26.28
CA THR A 21 2.97 11.87 26.59
C THR A 21 1.88 12.92 26.87
N GLN A 22 0.79 12.88 26.12
CA GLN A 22 -0.36 13.73 26.40
C GLN A 22 -0.97 13.42 27.78
N ALA A 23 -1.17 12.14 28.11
CA ALA A 23 -1.66 11.75 29.44
C ALA A 23 -0.72 12.24 30.56
N TRP A 24 0.59 12.14 30.35
CA TRP A 24 1.59 12.64 31.28
C TRP A 24 1.50 14.16 31.47
N ASP A 25 1.35 14.91 30.41
CA ASP A 25 1.23 16.39 30.44
C ASP A 25 -0.04 16.81 31.19
N TYR A 26 -1.11 16.02 31.15
CA TYR A 26 -2.33 16.20 31.96
C TYR A 26 -2.23 15.66 33.38
N GLY A 27 -1.07 15.22 33.84
CA GLY A 27 -0.80 14.83 35.21
C GLY A 27 -1.03 13.37 35.58
N VAL A 28 -1.27 12.50 34.59
CA VAL A 28 -1.38 11.06 34.80
C VAL A 28 0.02 10.43 34.92
N ARG A 29 0.55 10.36 36.14
CA ARG A 29 1.96 9.99 36.40
C ARG A 29 2.17 8.80 37.31
N GLN A 30 1.15 8.38 38.05
CA GLN A 30 1.32 7.35 39.06
C GLN A 30 0.99 5.95 38.59
N MET A 31 0.01 5.82 37.70
CA MET A 31 -0.43 4.52 37.22
C MET A 31 -0.91 4.63 35.77
N TRP A 32 -0.36 3.76 34.93
CA TRP A 32 -0.83 3.55 33.56
C TRP A 32 -1.31 2.12 33.44
N ILE A 33 -2.48 1.94 32.87
CA ILE A 33 -3.06 0.62 32.59
C ILE A 33 -3.28 0.56 31.09
N VAL A 34 -2.70 -0.44 30.45
CA VAL A 34 -2.91 -0.74 29.02
C VAL A 34 -3.63 -2.05 28.89
N ASN A 35 -4.63 -2.07 28.02
CA ASN A 35 -5.27 -3.31 27.60
C ASN A 35 -4.55 -3.80 26.36
N VAL A 36 -3.96 -4.97 26.47
CA VAL A 36 -3.35 -5.70 25.35
C VAL A 36 -4.21 -6.93 25.07
N GLY A 37 -4.20 -7.42 23.84
CA GLY A 37 -4.81 -8.68 23.50
C GLY A 37 -4.04 -9.86 24.12
N ASP A 38 -3.72 -10.84 23.33
CA ASP A 38 -2.76 -11.86 23.74
C ASP A 38 -1.36 -11.24 23.84
N LEU A 39 -0.56 -11.65 24.82
CA LEU A 39 0.78 -11.09 25.00
C LEU A 39 1.73 -11.45 23.86
N LYS A 40 1.48 -12.58 23.22
CA LYS A 40 2.22 -12.98 22.03
C LYS A 40 1.85 -12.06 20.88
N PHE A 41 2.83 -11.68 20.07
CA PHE A 41 2.81 -10.65 19.02
C PHE A 41 2.82 -9.20 19.54
N GLU A 42 2.64 -8.97 20.84
CA GLU A 42 2.65 -7.63 21.43
C GLU A 42 3.97 -7.29 22.17
N GLU A 43 4.97 -8.18 22.13
CA GLU A 43 6.24 -7.99 22.86
C GLU A 43 6.94 -6.70 22.46
N PHE A 44 6.94 -6.36 21.16
CA PHE A 44 7.54 -5.14 20.64
C PHE A 44 6.80 -3.90 21.14
N PHE A 45 5.49 -3.88 21.04
CA PHE A 45 4.65 -2.74 21.42
C PHE A 45 4.58 -2.55 22.93
N LEU A 46 4.37 -3.63 23.66
CA LEU A 46 4.33 -3.62 25.12
C LEU A 46 5.68 -3.22 25.69
N GLY A 47 6.77 -3.72 25.13
CA GLY A 47 8.13 -3.35 25.52
C GLY A 47 8.38 -1.84 25.41
N TYR A 48 7.91 -1.20 24.34
CA TYR A 48 7.98 0.26 24.20
C TYR A 48 7.12 1.00 25.23
N PHE A 49 5.88 0.56 25.43
CA PHE A 49 4.99 1.15 26.45
C PHE A 49 5.62 1.10 27.84
N MET A 50 6.18 -0.03 28.22
CA MET A 50 6.84 -0.23 29.53
C MET A 50 8.11 0.63 29.65
N LYS A 51 8.89 0.72 28.58
CA LYS A 51 10.11 1.54 28.54
C LYS A 51 9.80 3.02 28.67
N LEU A 52 8.76 3.50 27.97
CA LEU A 52 8.26 4.87 28.08
C LEU A 52 7.75 5.17 29.51
N ALA A 53 7.01 4.24 30.11
CA ALA A 53 6.48 4.40 31.46
C ALA A 53 7.58 4.41 32.54
N TYR A 54 8.62 3.59 32.38
CA TYR A 54 9.72 3.47 33.32
C TYR A 54 10.70 4.63 33.28
N ASP A 55 11.02 5.13 32.08
CA ASP A 55 11.99 6.22 31.86
C ASP A 55 11.39 7.29 30.93
N PHE A 56 10.47 8.04 31.49
CA PHE A 56 9.77 9.09 30.75
C PHE A 56 10.71 10.25 30.36
N GLU A 57 11.78 10.51 31.11
CA GLU A 57 12.74 11.56 30.77
C GLU A 57 13.47 11.25 29.45
N THR A 58 13.84 10.00 29.24
CA THR A 58 14.49 9.56 28.00
C THR A 58 13.53 9.41 26.83
N TRP A 59 12.31 8.95 27.06
CA TRP A 59 11.40 8.52 25.99
C TRP A 59 10.17 9.41 25.80
N GLY A 60 9.92 10.34 26.72
CA GLY A 60 8.73 11.17 26.73
C GLY A 60 8.83 12.45 25.90
N THR A 61 8.20 13.52 26.39
CA THR A 61 7.92 14.74 25.62
C THR A 61 9.19 15.50 25.21
N GLU A 62 10.22 15.51 26.05
CA GLU A 62 11.48 16.23 25.78
C GLU A 62 12.33 15.59 24.68
N ALA A 63 12.07 14.33 24.39
CA ALA A 63 12.74 13.57 23.34
C ALA A 63 11.70 13.01 22.35
N PRO A 64 11.05 13.88 21.58
CA PRO A 64 9.96 13.46 20.71
C PRO A 64 10.42 12.40 19.72
N ASN A 65 9.60 11.35 19.67
CA ASN A 65 9.66 10.37 18.60
C ASN A 65 10.98 9.60 18.46
N ARG A 66 11.50 9.05 19.55
CA ARG A 66 12.64 8.10 19.50
C ARG A 66 12.21 6.67 19.16
N THR A 67 11.11 6.49 18.45
CA THR A 67 10.55 5.17 18.17
C THR A 67 11.47 4.33 17.26
N GLY A 68 12.08 4.92 16.24
CA GLY A 68 13.06 4.24 15.40
C GLY A 68 14.32 3.78 16.19
N ARG A 69 14.77 4.60 17.17
CA ARG A 69 15.84 4.19 18.07
C ARG A 69 15.43 2.97 18.91
N TYR A 70 14.20 2.98 19.44
CA TYR A 70 13.68 1.83 20.20
C TYR A 70 13.63 0.57 19.35
N THR A 71 13.18 0.65 18.11
CA THR A 71 13.12 -0.52 17.20
C THR A 71 14.52 -1.16 17.07
N ARG A 72 15.54 -0.37 16.86
CA ARG A 72 16.93 -0.85 16.74
C ARG A 72 17.48 -1.43 18.05
N GLU A 73 17.23 -0.77 19.18
CA GLU A 73 17.58 -1.31 20.49
C GLU A 73 16.87 -2.63 20.79
N PHE A 74 15.57 -2.74 20.41
CA PHE A 74 14.80 -3.96 20.57
C PHE A 74 15.39 -5.10 19.71
N THR A 75 15.62 -4.86 18.43
CA THR A 75 16.17 -5.88 17.54
C THR A 75 17.58 -6.32 17.97
N ALA A 76 18.45 -5.41 18.37
CA ALA A 76 19.77 -5.75 18.90
C ALA A 76 19.71 -6.60 20.17
N ALA A 77 18.75 -6.32 21.07
CA ALA A 77 18.57 -7.08 22.30
C ALA A 77 17.95 -8.47 22.07
N GLN A 78 17.02 -8.59 21.11
CA GLN A 78 16.36 -9.87 20.83
C GLN A 78 17.18 -10.80 19.91
N PHE A 79 18.05 -10.21 19.05
CA PHE A 79 18.84 -10.96 18.06
C PHE A 79 20.34 -10.65 18.19
N PRO A 80 20.95 -10.87 19.38
CA PRO A 80 22.36 -10.49 19.61
C PRO A 80 23.35 -11.34 18.80
N GLN A 81 22.95 -12.48 18.25
CA GLN A 81 23.77 -13.34 17.41
C GLN A 81 23.76 -12.90 15.93
N ALA A 82 22.81 -12.06 15.52
CA ALA A 82 22.79 -11.45 14.20
C ALA A 82 23.80 -10.28 14.15
N ASP A 83 24.45 -10.10 13.03
CA ASP A 83 25.30 -8.93 12.84
C ASP A 83 24.48 -7.63 12.71
N ALA A 84 25.15 -6.48 12.77
CA ALA A 84 24.49 -5.17 12.77
C ALA A 84 23.69 -4.92 11.48
N ALA A 85 24.13 -5.44 10.34
CA ALA A 85 23.41 -5.26 9.07
C ALA A 85 22.11 -6.09 9.04
N LEU A 86 22.15 -7.32 9.57
CA LEU A 86 20.98 -8.17 9.68
C LEU A 86 20.01 -7.64 10.74
N GLN A 87 20.52 -7.11 11.86
CA GLN A 87 19.68 -6.44 12.88
C GLN A 87 18.93 -5.23 12.29
N GLU A 88 19.58 -4.41 11.45
CA GLU A 88 18.91 -3.30 10.77
C GLU A 88 17.82 -3.80 9.82
N ARG A 89 18.07 -4.84 9.02
CA ARG A 89 17.04 -5.43 8.15
C ARG A 89 15.84 -6.00 8.95
N ILE A 90 16.10 -6.60 10.11
CA ILE A 90 15.01 -7.04 11.02
C ILE A 90 14.20 -5.85 11.51
N ALA A 91 14.85 -4.73 11.84
CA ALA A 91 14.18 -3.50 12.24
C ALA A 91 13.31 -2.94 11.09
N GLU A 92 13.83 -2.92 9.87
CA GLU A 92 13.08 -2.46 8.68
C GLU A 92 11.84 -3.33 8.39
N VAL A 93 11.95 -4.65 8.48
CA VAL A 93 10.81 -5.58 8.36
C VAL A 93 9.76 -5.29 9.43
N THR A 94 10.21 -5.08 10.69
CA THR A 94 9.33 -4.75 11.81
C THR A 94 8.60 -3.43 11.59
N GLU A 95 9.31 -2.38 11.21
CA GLU A 95 8.74 -1.06 10.94
C GLU A 95 7.75 -1.10 9.77
N GLU A 96 8.03 -1.86 8.71
CA GLU A 96 7.15 -1.91 7.54
C GLU A 96 5.84 -2.66 7.84
N TYR A 97 5.85 -3.81 8.54
CA TYR A 97 4.58 -4.47 8.86
C TYR A 97 3.73 -3.65 9.84
N VAL A 98 4.38 -3.01 10.82
CA VAL A 98 3.68 -2.10 11.74
C VAL A 98 3.07 -0.92 10.99
N ARG A 99 3.80 -0.36 10.02
CA ARG A 99 3.31 0.74 9.17
C ARG A 99 2.12 0.31 8.32
N LEU A 100 2.16 -0.84 7.68
CA LEU A 100 1.04 -1.39 6.91
C LEU A 100 -0.20 -1.57 7.78
N ASN A 101 -0.06 -2.18 8.95
CA ASN A 101 -1.17 -2.39 9.89
C ASN A 101 -1.70 -1.06 10.47
N SER A 102 -0.86 -0.03 10.61
CA SER A 102 -1.28 1.29 11.07
C SER A 102 -2.08 2.07 10.03
N LEU A 103 -1.84 1.84 8.73
CA LEU A 103 -2.63 2.43 7.65
C LEU A 103 -4.08 1.91 7.68
N ARG A 104 -4.24 0.63 7.90
CA ARG A 104 -5.52 -0.02 8.12
C ARG A 104 -5.33 -1.29 8.91
N ARG A 105 -6.05 -1.43 10.03
CA ARG A 105 -6.01 -2.64 10.85
C ARG A 105 -6.36 -3.87 10.03
N PRO A 106 -5.69 -5.01 10.25
CA PRO A 106 -5.99 -6.27 9.57
C PRO A 106 -7.47 -6.63 9.60
N GLU A 107 -8.10 -6.55 10.76
CA GLU A 107 -9.52 -6.90 10.96
C GLU A 107 -10.49 -5.95 10.22
N ALA A 108 -10.02 -4.78 9.82
CA ALA A 108 -10.81 -3.78 9.12
C ALA A 108 -10.49 -3.72 7.60
N LEU A 109 -9.66 -4.63 7.11
CA LEU A 109 -9.39 -4.76 5.68
C LEU A 109 -10.59 -5.37 4.95
N ASN A 110 -10.78 -4.94 3.72
CA ASN A 110 -11.70 -5.54 2.77
C ASN A 110 -11.27 -5.20 1.34
N ASP A 111 -11.98 -5.73 0.36
CA ASP A 111 -11.73 -5.60 -1.07
C ASP A 111 -11.91 -4.17 -1.65
N ARG A 112 -12.34 -3.20 -0.84
CA ARG A 112 -12.65 -1.82 -1.26
C ARG A 112 -11.83 -0.74 -0.56
N ILE A 113 -11.01 -1.11 0.43
CA ILE A 113 -10.22 -0.14 1.21
C ILE A 113 -9.19 0.56 0.34
N TYR A 114 -8.52 -0.19 -0.53
CA TYR A 114 -7.59 0.33 -1.52
C TYR A 114 -8.24 0.18 -2.89
N HIS A 115 -8.44 1.32 -3.56
CA HIS A 115 -9.17 1.30 -4.83
C HIS A 115 -8.40 0.47 -5.88
N PRO A 116 -9.06 -0.50 -6.56
CA PRO A 116 -8.37 -1.40 -7.48
C PRO A 116 -7.80 -0.70 -8.73
N ALA A 117 -8.38 0.42 -9.17
CA ALA A 117 -7.92 1.20 -10.31
C ALA A 117 -7.39 2.58 -9.91
N HIS A 118 -8.25 3.45 -9.34
CA HIS A 118 -7.92 4.87 -9.14
C HIS A 118 -6.62 5.07 -8.37
N TYR A 119 -5.81 6.00 -8.86
CA TYR A 119 -4.47 6.32 -8.34
C TYR A 119 -3.52 5.12 -8.31
N ARG A 120 -3.88 4.01 -8.93
CA ARG A 120 -3.17 2.73 -8.85
C ARG A 120 -2.92 2.31 -7.39
N GLU A 121 -3.87 2.61 -6.51
CA GLU A 121 -3.69 2.44 -5.07
C GLU A 121 -3.47 0.97 -4.70
N ALA A 122 -4.33 0.06 -5.21
CA ALA A 122 -4.17 -1.37 -4.98
C ALA A 122 -2.84 -1.91 -5.53
N ALA A 123 -2.41 -1.47 -6.72
CA ALA A 123 -1.14 -1.90 -7.31
C ALA A 123 0.06 -1.50 -6.44
N ARG A 124 0.08 -0.26 -5.94
CA ARG A 124 1.14 0.22 -5.04
C ARG A 124 1.16 -0.51 -3.71
N MET A 125 -0.02 -0.81 -3.16
CA MET A 125 -0.11 -1.56 -1.91
C MET A 125 0.29 -3.03 -2.10
N LEU A 126 -0.05 -3.63 -3.24
CA LEU A 126 0.38 -4.97 -3.59
C LEU A 126 1.91 -5.07 -3.73
N GLU A 127 2.53 -4.08 -4.38
CA GLU A 127 3.99 -4.01 -4.48
C GLU A 127 4.66 -3.91 -3.09
N ARG A 128 4.09 -3.11 -2.17
CA ARG A 128 4.58 -3.02 -0.78
C ARG A 128 4.45 -4.36 -0.04
N ALA A 129 3.30 -5.03 -0.15
CA ALA A 129 3.08 -6.33 0.47
C ALA A 129 4.06 -7.39 -0.07
N LEU A 130 4.26 -7.44 -1.38
CA LEU A 130 5.22 -8.35 -2.02
C LEU A 130 6.67 -8.04 -1.64
N ARG A 131 7.01 -6.77 -1.45
CA ARG A 131 8.33 -6.37 -0.98
C ARG A 131 8.55 -6.82 0.47
N LEU A 132 7.60 -6.57 1.37
CA LEU A 132 7.67 -7.02 2.76
C LEU A 132 7.84 -8.55 2.83
N GLU A 133 7.04 -9.31 2.09
CA GLU A 133 7.14 -10.77 2.05
C GLU A 133 8.51 -11.25 1.56
N ARG A 134 9.09 -10.59 0.57
CA ARG A 134 10.41 -10.91 0.05
C ARG A 134 11.51 -10.60 1.07
N GLU A 135 11.51 -9.40 1.65
CA GLU A 135 12.49 -8.98 2.65
C GLU A 135 12.45 -9.87 3.90
N ASP A 136 11.26 -10.17 4.41
CA ASP A 136 11.07 -11.08 5.55
C ASP A 136 11.65 -12.48 5.26
N ARG A 137 11.37 -13.03 4.08
CA ARG A 137 11.88 -14.32 3.63
C ARG A 137 13.41 -14.35 3.53
N GLU A 138 14.00 -13.28 2.99
CA GLU A 138 15.45 -13.14 2.87
C GLU A 138 16.11 -13.02 4.25
N VAL A 139 15.58 -12.16 5.12
CA VAL A 139 16.06 -12.01 6.50
C VAL A 139 16.03 -13.36 7.21
N ARG A 140 14.89 -14.05 7.16
CA ARG A 140 14.70 -15.37 7.79
C ARG A 140 15.74 -16.40 7.31
N SER A 141 16.11 -16.35 6.03
CA SER A 141 17.10 -17.27 5.45
C SER A 141 18.53 -17.01 5.92
N LEU A 142 18.83 -15.79 6.36
CA LEU A 142 20.17 -15.36 6.81
C LEU A 142 20.36 -15.50 8.34
N LEU A 143 19.28 -15.79 9.08
CA LEU A 143 19.32 -15.83 10.53
C LEU A 143 20.16 -17.02 11.05
N PRO A 144 20.99 -16.79 12.09
CA PRO A 144 21.52 -17.87 12.90
C PRO A 144 20.40 -18.76 13.46
N GLU A 145 20.67 -20.06 13.61
CA GLU A 145 19.67 -21.04 14.07
C GLU A 145 19.09 -20.67 15.44
N GLU A 146 19.91 -20.15 16.33
CA GLU A 146 19.53 -19.72 17.66
C GLU A 146 18.51 -18.57 17.68
N CYS A 147 18.51 -17.74 16.62
CA CYS A 147 17.57 -16.62 16.47
C CYS A 147 16.24 -17.03 15.85
N ARG A 148 16.18 -18.18 15.19
CA ARG A 148 15.06 -18.54 14.29
C ARG A 148 13.72 -18.58 15.00
N ASN A 149 13.61 -19.32 16.11
CA ASN A 149 12.35 -19.41 16.85
C ASN A 149 11.86 -18.05 17.37
N ALA A 150 12.77 -17.21 17.81
CA ALA A 150 12.44 -15.86 18.27
C ALA A 150 11.94 -15.00 17.10
N TYR A 151 12.63 -15.03 15.96
CA TYR A 151 12.23 -14.30 14.78
C TYR A 151 10.89 -14.81 14.24
N ASP A 152 10.75 -16.13 14.08
CA ASP A 152 9.53 -16.74 13.56
C ASP A 152 8.30 -16.38 14.38
N SER A 153 8.44 -16.31 15.70
CA SER A 153 7.31 -16.00 16.58
C SER A 153 7.03 -14.51 16.77
N MET A 154 8.05 -13.64 16.76
CA MET A 154 7.86 -12.21 17.05
C MET A 154 7.75 -11.33 15.80
N ILE A 155 8.40 -11.74 14.70
CA ILE A 155 8.52 -10.88 13.50
C ILE A 155 7.94 -11.56 12.25
N HIS A 156 8.40 -12.79 11.92
CA HIS A 156 7.97 -13.48 10.71
C HIS A 156 6.47 -13.69 10.63
N TYR A 157 5.86 -14.30 11.63
CA TYR A 157 4.41 -14.56 11.61
C TYR A 157 3.60 -13.27 11.47
N PRO A 158 3.81 -12.20 12.27
CA PRO A 158 3.14 -10.92 12.07
C PRO A 158 3.39 -10.28 10.69
N ALA A 159 4.64 -10.27 10.21
CA ALA A 159 5.00 -9.64 8.95
C ALA A 159 4.44 -10.41 7.73
N ALA A 160 4.66 -11.73 7.69
CA ALA A 160 4.15 -12.59 6.61
C ALA A 160 2.61 -12.62 6.61
N GLY A 161 1.98 -12.72 7.78
CA GLY A 161 0.54 -12.67 7.93
C GLY A 161 -0.05 -11.35 7.45
N THR A 162 0.54 -10.22 7.84
CA THR A 162 0.16 -8.88 7.37
C THR A 162 0.24 -8.77 5.85
N ALA A 163 1.37 -9.16 5.26
CA ALA A 163 1.56 -9.11 3.81
C ALA A 163 0.56 -10.02 3.08
N ASN A 164 0.33 -11.22 3.60
CA ASN A 164 -0.58 -12.19 3.02
C ASN A 164 -2.04 -11.75 3.07
N LEU A 165 -2.50 -11.25 4.22
CA LEU A 165 -3.86 -10.75 4.38
C LEU A 165 -4.13 -9.52 3.49
N LEU A 166 -3.17 -8.62 3.39
CA LEU A 166 -3.26 -7.47 2.49
C LEU A 166 -3.36 -7.92 1.03
N LYS A 167 -2.49 -8.84 0.58
CA LYS A 167 -2.56 -9.43 -0.78
C LYS A 167 -3.92 -10.06 -1.06
N MET A 168 -4.47 -10.82 -0.12
CA MET A 168 -5.77 -11.48 -0.26
C MET A 168 -6.87 -10.47 -0.62
N HIS A 169 -6.96 -9.37 0.13
CA HIS A 169 -7.98 -8.35 -0.11
C HIS A 169 -7.73 -7.54 -1.39
N LEU A 170 -6.47 -7.28 -1.72
CA LEU A 170 -6.12 -6.60 -2.97
C LEU A 170 -6.45 -7.47 -4.20
N TYR A 171 -6.13 -8.77 -4.16
CA TYR A 171 -6.52 -9.70 -5.22
C TYR A 171 -8.04 -9.84 -5.33
N ALA A 172 -8.77 -9.79 -4.21
CA ALA A 172 -10.23 -9.77 -4.23
C ALA A 172 -10.77 -8.51 -4.93
N GLY A 173 -10.24 -7.33 -4.61
CA GLY A 173 -10.63 -6.08 -5.26
C GLY A 173 -10.33 -6.09 -6.77
N LEU A 174 -9.15 -6.59 -7.18
CA LEU A 174 -8.80 -6.77 -8.58
C LEU A 174 -9.68 -7.81 -9.28
N ASN A 175 -9.98 -8.93 -8.61
CA ASN A 175 -10.90 -9.94 -9.15
C ASN A 175 -12.27 -9.35 -9.45
N HIS A 176 -12.82 -8.55 -8.53
CA HIS A 176 -14.13 -7.91 -8.71
C HIS A 176 -14.10 -6.89 -9.85
N LEU A 177 -13.10 -6.00 -9.88
CA LEU A 177 -12.96 -5.02 -10.96
C LEU A 177 -12.83 -5.69 -12.32
N TYR A 178 -11.92 -6.66 -12.44
CA TYR A 178 -11.68 -7.34 -13.72
C TYR A 178 -12.88 -8.15 -14.18
N ALA A 179 -13.64 -8.72 -13.22
CA ALA A 179 -14.89 -9.40 -13.55
C ALA A 179 -15.96 -8.42 -14.05
N GLU A 180 -16.09 -7.25 -13.45
CA GLU A 180 -16.99 -6.20 -13.90
C GLU A 180 -16.60 -5.66 -15.29
N GLN A 181 -15.30 -5.60 -15.57
CA GLN A 181 -14.76 -5.24 -16.88
C GLN A 181 -14.85 -6.38 -17.94
N GLY A 182 -15.24 -7.60 -17.55
CA GLY A 182 -15.28 -8.76 -18.43
C GLY A 182 -13.91 -9.32 -18.84
N LYS A 183 -12.84 -8.99 -18.11
CA LYS A 183 -11.47 -9.48 -18.33
C LYS A 183 -11.31 -10.90 -17.81
N THR A 184 -10.73 -11.80 -18.59
CA THR A 184 -10.39 -13.18 -18.15
C THR A 184 -9.36 -13.20 -17.04
N ALA A 185 -8.52 -12.16 -16.93
CA ALA A 185 -7.57 -11.94 -15.83
C ALA A 185 -8.23 -11.97 -14.43
N ALA A 186 -9.54 -11.72 -14.33
CA ALA A 186 -10.29 -11.88 -13.09
C ALA A 186 -10.12 -13.28 -12.49
N ASN A 187 -10.09 -14.32 -13.33
CA ASN A 187 -10.02 -15.71 -12.87
C ASN A 187 -8.71 -16.01 -12.16
N GLU A 188 -7.59 -15.48 -12.68
CA GLU A 188 -6.27 -15.60 -12.06
C GLU A 188 -6.24 -14.86 -10.70
N MET A 189 -6.79 -13.66 -10.62
CA MET A 189 -6.89 -12.93 -9.33
C MET A 189 -7.68 -13.72 -8.29
N GLY A 190 -8.75 -14.39 -8.71
CA GLY A 190 -9.51 -15.30 -7.86
C GLY A 190 -8.74 -16.53 -7.38
N VAL A 191 -7.81 -17.05 -8.19
CA VAL A 191 -6.88 -18.14 -7.80
C VAL A 191 -5.91 -17.62 -6.74
N ARG A 192 -5.24 -16.48 -7.00
CA ARG A 192 -4.29 -15.87 -6.07
C ARG A 192 -4.91 -15.51 -4.72
N MET A 193 -6.16 -15.03 -4.72
CA MET A 193 -6.92 -14.81 -3.48
C MET A 193 -7.07 -16.10 -2.67
N LYS A 194 -7.40 -17.21 -3.33
CA LYS A 194 -7.54 -18.53 -2.68
C LYS A 194 -6.19 -19.05 -2.16
N GLU A 195 -5.12 -18.82 -2.89
CA GLU A 195 -3.76 -19.16 -2.45
C GLU A 195 -3.40 -18.40 -1.16
N CYS A 196 -3.75 -17.12 -1.05
CA CYS A 196 -3.57 -16.36 0.20
C CYS A 196 -4.37 -16.94 1.37
N ILE A 197 -5.59 -17.42 1.15
CA ILE A 197 -6.39 -18.09 2.20
C ILE A 197 -5.72 -19.40 2.67
N ASN A 198 -5.12 -20.15 1.76
CA ASN A 198 -4.39 -21.37 2.11
C ASN A 198 -3.07 -21.05 2.83
N GLU A 199 -2.40 -19.97 2.40
CA GLU A 199 -1.16 -19.49 3.01
C GLU A 199 -1.40 -19.01 4.45
N ASP A 200 -2.51 -18.34 4.71
CA ASP A 200 -2.91 -17.91 6.06
C ASP A 200 -2.97 -19.10 7.03
N ARG A 201 -3.63 -20.18 6.61
CA ARG A 201 -3.67 -21.41 7.38
C ARG A 201 -2.30 -22.03 7.59
N ARG A 202 -1.46 -22.06 6.56
CA ARG A 202 -0.11 -22.58 6.62
C ARG A 202 0.75 -21.80 7.62
N LEU A 203 0.66 -20.46 7.60
CA LEU A 203 1.36 -19.60 8.56
C LEU A 203 0.90 -19.86 9.99
N ALA A 204 -0.39 -20.02 10.23
CA ALA A 204 -0.93 -20.36 11.54
C ALA A 204 -0.44 -21.74 12.01
N GLU A 205 -0.47 -22.77 11.15
CA GLU A 205 0.05 -24.11 11.47
C GLU A 205 1.55 -24.09 11.75
N GLU A 206 2.33 -23.33 10.97
CA GLU A 206 3.78 -23.17 11.19
C GLU A 206 4.07 -22.50 12.54
N PHE A 207 3.33 -21.42 12.86
CA PHE A 207 3.45 -20.75 14.16
C PHE A 207 3.09 -21.68 15.31
N ALA A 208 1.99 -22.41 15.20
CA ALA A 208 1.55 -23.36 16.22
C ALA A 208 2.59 -24.45 16.51
N GLY A 209 3.45 -24.79 15.55
CA GLY A 209 4.53 -25.76 15.70
C GLY A 209 5.80 -25.24 16.37
N ILE A 210 5.96 -23.93 16.57
CA ILE A 210 7.18 -23.34 17.14
C ILE A 210 7.39 -23.84 18.57
N LEU A 211 8.62 -24.28 18.88
CA LEU A 211 9.02 -24.79 20.21
C LEU A 211 8.06 -25.87 20.72
N ASP A 212 7.79 -26.87 19.90
CA ASP A 212 6.92 -28.02 20.24
C ASP A 212 5.50 -27.57 20.66
N GLY A 213 4.99 -26.53 20.05
CA GLY A 213 3.64 -26.03 20.31
C GLY A 213 3.50 -25.10 21.52
N LYS A 214 4.60 -24.56 22.03
CA LYS A 214 4.58 -23.68 23.22
C LYS A 214 3.59 -22.53 23.12
N TRP A 215 3.38 -21.98 21.92
CA TRP A 215 2.53 -20.83 21.67
C TRP A 215 1.24 -21.18 20.92
N SER A 216 0.96 -22.46 20.71
CA SER A 216 -0.23 -22.92 20.02
C SER A 216 -1.50 -22.36 20.67
N GLY A 217 -2.40 -21.82 19.85
CA GLY A 217 -3.63 -21.16 20.28
C GLY A 217 -3.56 -19.63 20.29
N MET A 218 -2.37 -19.02 20.26
CA MET A 218 -2.22 -17.55 20.20
C MET A 218 -2.50 -17.00 18.79
N GLU A 219 -2.36 -17.82 17.76
CA GLU A 219 -2.61 -17.50 16.36
C GLU A 219 -4.09 -17.50 15.96
N LEU A 220 -4.98 -17.93 16.84
CA LEU A 220 -6.39 -18.21 16.52
C LEU A 220 -7.32 -16.97 16.52
N ALA A 221 -6.79 -15.77 16.78
CA ALA A 221 -7.58 -14.54 16.72
C ALA A 221 -8.15 -14.33 15.32
N GLU A 222 -9.46 -14.05 15.24
CA GLU A 222 -10.14 -13.75 13.98
C GLU A 222 -9.60 -12.46 13.35
N HIS A 223 -9.20 -12.52 12.11
CA HIS A 223 -8.64 -11.38 11.36
C HIS A 223 -9.18 -11.26 9.93
N ILE A 224 -9.94 -12.26 9.45
CA ILE A 224 -10.55 -12.23 8.11
C ILE A 224 -12.05 -12.02 8.24
N GLY A 225 -12.54 -10.90 7.66
CA GLY A 225 -13.96 -10.59 7.62
C GLY A 225 -14.59 -10.35 8.97
N PHE A 226 -13.82 -9.84 9.91
CA PHE A 226 -14.27 -9.48 11.24
C PHE A 226 -15.38 -8.43 11.19
N THR A 227 -16.57 -8.75 11.67
CA THR A 227 -17.71 -7.85 11.66
C THR A 227 -18.13 -7.40 13.06
N LYS A 228 -17.93 -8.25 14.06
CA LYS A 228 -18.23 -7.98 15.48
C LYS A 228 -17.27 -8.78 16.33
N TRP A 229 -16.86 -8.22 17.45
CA TRP A 229 -15.91 -8.83 18.38
C TRP A 229 -16.37 -10.20 18.97
N ASN A 230 -17.64 -10.54 18.87
CA ASN A 230 -18.23 -11.79 19.34
C ASN A 230 -18.90 -12.57 18.21
N SER A 231 -18.51 -12.36 16.97
CA SER A 231 -19.12 -13.00 15.80
C SER A 231 -18.20 -14.09 15.28
N GLU A 232 -18.72 -15.29 15.15
CA GLU A 232 -18.06 -16.42 14.46
C GLU A 232 -18.26 -16.37 12.93
N ASN A 233 -18.82 -15.29 12.41
CA ASN A 233 -19.12 -15.16 10.99
C ASN A 233 -17.88 -14.65 10.21
N TRP A 234 -17.02 -15.55 9.85
CA TRP A 234 -15.90 -15.28 8.95
C TRP A 234 -16.40 -14.97 7.56
N LYS A 235 -16.16 -13.76 7.08
CA LYS A 235 -16.56 -13.34 5.74
C LYS A 235 -15.33 -13.25 4.85
N TYR A 236 -14.95 -14.36 4.29
CA TYR A 236 -13.96 -14.37 3.21
C TYR A 236 -14.49 -13.57 2.01
N PRO A 237 -13.60 -12.90 1.25
CA PRO A 237 -14.00 -12.24 0.02
C PRO A 237 -14.67 -13.20 -0.95
N VAL A 238 -15.71 -12.73 -1.63
CA VAL A 238 -16.40 -13.52 -2.66
C VAL A 238 -15.54 -13.54 -3.93
N ARG A 239 -15.43 -14.70 -4.55
CA ARG A 239 -14.76 -14.86 -5.84
C ARG A 239 -15.76 -14.65 -6.98
N CYS A 240 -15.42 -13.75 -7.90
CA CYS A 240 -16.08 -13.60 -9.18
C CYS A 240 -15.37 -14.44 -10.25
N PHE A 241 -16.14 -14.97 -11.19
CA PHE A 241 -15.64 -15.75 -12.31
C PHE A 241 -16.13 -15.14 -13.62
N VAL A 242 -15.26 -15.00 -14.60
CA VAL A 242 -15.55 -14.55 -15.95
C VAL A 242 -15.58 -15.74 -16.88
N GLU A 243 -16.72 -16.00 -17.50
CA GLU A 243 -16.80 -16.94 -18.61
C GLU A 243 -16.24 -16.30 -19.87
N ALA A 244 -15.14 -16.84 -20.36
CA ALA A 244 -14.46 -16.31 -21.53
C ALA A 244 -15.36 -16.44 -22.78
N LYS A 245 -15.38 -15.41 -23.62
CA LYS A 245 -16.01 -15.51 -24.96
C LYS A 245 -15.34 -16.60 -25.79
N PRO A 246 -16.04 -17.22 -26.77
CA PRO A 246 -15.46 -18.34 -27.54
C PRO A 246 -14.19 -18.00 -28.33
N GLU A 247 -14.04 -16.73 -28.74
CA GLU A 247 -12.89 -16.19 -29.46
C GLU A 247 -12.19 -15.11 -28.62
N PRO A 248 -10.90 -14.80 -28.91
CA PRO A 248 -10.24 -13.65 -28.29
C PRO A 248 -11.07 -12.39 -28.47
N TYR A 249 -11.16 -11.59 -27.42
CA TYR A 249 -11.98 -10.38 -27.40
C TYR A 249 -11.22 -9.21 -26.80
N LEU A 250 -11.01 -8.16 -27.60
CA LEU A 250 -10.18 -7.02 -27.24
C LEU A 250 -10.90 -6.09 -26.26
N LEU A 251 -10.24 -5.82 -25.13
CA LEU A 251 -10.61 -4.82 -24.14
C LEU A 251 -9.43 -3.87 -23.97
N VAL A 252 -9.68 -2.57 -24.05
CA VAL A 252 -8.66 -1.54 -23.85
C VAL A 252 -9.15 -0.52 -22.84
N GLY A 253 -8.32 -0.19 -21.85
CA GLY A 253 -8.65 0.82 -20.84
C GLY A 253 -7.41 1.50 -20.30
N ARG A 254 -7.59 2.48 -19.45
CA ARG A 254 -6.52 3.04 -18.63
C ARG A 254 -6.31 2.15 -17.41
N ALA A 255 -5.05 1.99 -16.99
CA ALA A 255 -4.71 1.17 -15.81
C ALA A 255 -5.18 1.80 -14.48
N ASP A 256 -5.52 3.08 -14.48
CA ASP A 256 -5.96 3.86 -13.32
C ASP A 256 -7.46 4.22 -13.37
N GLU A 257 -8.20 3.64 -14.31
CA GLU A 257 -9.65 3.82 -14.45
C GLU A 257 -10.41 2.51 -14.41
N THR A 258 -11.70 2.59 -14.14
CA THR A 258 -12.58 1.41 -14.07
C THR A 258 -13.20 1.05 -15.42
N GLN A 259 -13.19 1.98 -16.38
CA GLN A 259 -13.80 1.77 -17.70
C GLN A 259 -12.87 1.00 -18.62
N VAL A 260 -13.46 0.14 -19.45
CA VAL A 260 -12.82 -0.53 -20.57
C VAL A 260 -13.63 -0.28 -21.82
N HIS A 261 -12.95 -0.22 -22.96
CA HIS A 261 -13.49 0.10 -24.26
C HIS A 261 -13.31 -1.11 -25.20
N THR A 262 -14.28 -1.28 -26.07
CA THR A 262 -14.33 -2.39 -27.03
C THR A 262 -14.55 -1.86 -28.43
N ASN A 263 -14.55 -2.75 -29.43
CA ASN A 263 -14.92 -2.40 -30.79
C ASN A 263 -16.45 -2.45 -31.05
N ASP A 264 -17.26 -2.46 -30.01
CA ASP A 264 -18.71 -2.53 -30.13
C ASP A 264 -19.34 -1.27 -30.71
N TYR A 265 -20.57 -1.39 -31.20
CA TYR A 265 -21.28 -0.33 -31.92
C TYR A 265 -21.45 0.98 -31.11
N PHE A 266 -21.66 0.90 -29.80
CA PHE A 266 -21.81 2.04 -28.88
C PHE A 266 -20.52 2.32 -28.08
N ARG A 267 -19.39 2.29 -28.74
CA ARG A 267 -18.11 2.55 -28.09
C ARG A 267 -17.89 4.03 -27.80
N ASP A 268 -17.28 4.30 -26.69
CA ASP A 268 -16.60 5.53 -26.40
C ASP A 268 -15.09 5.35 -26.64
N ASP A 269 -14.39 6.45 -26.98
CA ASP A 269 -12.94 6.42 -27.15
C ASP A 269 -12.24 6.44 -25.79
N VAL A 270 -11.09 5.79 -25.69
CA VAL A 270 -10.21 5.98 -24.53
C VAL A 270 -9.65 7.40 -24.57
N LEU A 271 -9.89 8.19 -23.54
CA LEU A 271 -9.44 9.58 -23.48
C LEU A 271 -8.25 9.74 -22.55
N ILE A 272 -7.14 10.30 -23.05
CA ILE A 272 -5.96 10.63 -22.27
C ILE A 272 -5.74 12.13 -22.32
N ARG A 273 -5.97 12.81 -21.22
CA ARG A 273 -5.82 14.26 -21.05
C ARG A 273 -4.69 14.64 -20.09
N ASP A 274 -4.00 13.69 -19.55
CA ASP A 274 -2.96 13.83 -18.53
C ASP A 274 -1.79 14.70 -19.03
N PHE A 275 -1.46 14.60 -20.30
CA PHE A 275 -0.39 15.40 -20.90
C PHE A 275 -0.76 16.86 -21.14
N LEU A 276 -1.96 17.29 -20.78
CA LEU A 276 -2.32 18.70 -20.66
C LEU A 276 -1.73 19.33 -19.38
N TYR A 277 -1.41 18.50 -18.37
CA TYR A 277 -0.89 18.97 -17.10
C TYR A 277 0.64 18.96 -17.07
N PRO A 278 1.25 20.05 -16.58
CA PRO A 278 2.70 20.14 -16.45
C PRO A 278 3.26 19.02 -15.57
N GLY A 279 4.33 18.38 -16.05
CA GLY A 279 4.99 17.30 -15.29
C GLY A 279 4.42 15.90 -15.51
N CYS A 280 3.24 15.74 -16.08
CA CYS A 280 2.75 14.42 -16.45
C CYS A 280 3.48 13.91 -17.70
N ARG A 281 4.19 12.78 -17.57
CA ARG A 281 5.04 12.22 -18.65
C ARG A 281 4.63 10.82 -19.08
N HIS A 282 3.86 10.14 -18.27
CA HIS A 282 3.54 8.74 -18.48
C HIS A 282 2.08 8.45 -18.14
N VAL A 283 1.43 7.73 -19.04
CA VAL A 283 0.11 7.12 -18.80
C VAL A 283 0.19 5.64 -19.15
N MET A 284 -0.48 4.82 -18.40
CA MET A 284 -0.52 3.37 -18.62
C MET A 284 -1.88 2.98 -19.20
N ILE A 285 -1.85 2.28 -20.32
CA ILE A 285 -3.03 1.61 -20.87
C ILE A 285 -2.91 0.10 -20.66
N GLU A 286 -4.03 -0.55 -20.48
CA GLU A 286 -4.14 -2.00 -20.40
C GLU A 286 -4.83 -2.52 -21.65
N ILE A 287 -4.23 -3.54 -22.25
CA ILE A 287 -4.76 -4.33 -23.37
C ILE A 287 -5.09 -5.69 -22.77
N ALA A 288 -6.37 -6.06 -22.76
CA ALA A 288 -6.84 -7.23 -22.05
C ALA A 288 -7.72 -8.10 -22.91
N ASN A 289 -7.80 -9.38 -22.56
CA ASN A 289 -8.61 -10.38 -23.22
C ASN A 289 -9.88 -10.69 -22.42
N GLY A 290 -11.02 -10.64 -23.09
CA GLY A 290 -12.31 -11.09 -22.57
C GLY A 290 -12.76 -12.43 -23.13
N GLY A 291 -11.90 -13.14 -23.90
CA GLY A 291 -12.25 -14.38 -24.59
C GLY A 291 -11.21 -15.48 -24.43
N CYS A 292 -11.45 -16.59 -25.11
CA CYS A 292 -10.53 -17.73 -25.16
C CYS A 292 -9.35 -17.48 -26.10
N GLY A 293 -8.21 -18.11 -25.82
CA GLY A 293 -6.99 -18.00 -26.63
C GLY A 293 -6.20 -16.72 -26.31
N GLU A 294 -5.43 -16.26 -27.26
CA GLU A 294 -4.54 -15.10 -27.11
C GLU A 294 -4.96 -13.96 -28.06
N ILE A 295 -4.92 -12.75 -27.56
CA ILE A 295 -4.97 -11.54 -28.37
C ILE A 295 -3.58 -11.28 -28.93
N VAL A 296 -3.48 -11.16 -30.26
CA VAL A 296 -2.31 -10.60 -30.95
C VAL A 296 -2.67 -9.19 -31.37
N TRP A 297 -1.98 -8.22 -30.82
CA TRP A 297 -2.31 -6.81 -31.01
C TRP A 297 -1.12 -6.01 -31.55
N HIS A 298 -1.42 -4.91 -32.20
CA HIS A 298 -0.44 -3.90 -32.61
C HIS A 298 -1.05 -2.50 -32.51
N LEU A 299 -0.17 -1.50 -32.46
CA LEU A 299 -0.56 -0.09 -32.47
C LEU A 299 -0.51 0.47 -33.88
N GLU A 300 -1.53 1.26 -34.24
CA GLU A 300 -1.57 2.05 -35.47
C GLU A 300 -1.78 3.53 -35.15
N GLY A 301 -1.30 4.42 -36.01
CA GLY A 301 -1.40 5.87 -35.79
C GLY A 301 -0.32 6.37 -34.82
N GLY A 302 -0.69 7.36 -34.01
CA GLY A 302 0.24 8.05 -33.12
C GLY A 302 0.83 9.31 -33.73
N CYS A 303 1.73 9.94 -33.01
CA CYS A 303 2.40 11.17 -33.37
C CYS A 303 3.83 11.20 -32.80
N SER A 304 4.67 12.10 -33.33
CA SER A 304 6.10 12.16 -33.02
C SER A 304 6.41 12.31 -31.51
N TRP A 305 5.53 12.95 -30.79
CA TRP A 305 5.69 13.21 -29.35
C TRP A 305 5.11 12.13 -28.43
N LEU A 306 4.44 11.10 -28.96
CA LEU A 306 3.87 10.01 -28.16
C LEU A 306 4.66 8.73 -28.42
N LYS A 307 5.34 8.24 -27.38
CA LYS A 307 6.21 7.06 -27.47
C LYS A 307 5.62 5.91 -26.62
N PRO A 308 5.03 4.90 -27.24
CA PRO A 308 4.61 3.69 -26.52
C PRO A 308 5.83 2.83 -26.16
N SER A 309 5.78 2.17 -24.99
CA SER A 309 6.82 1.23 -24.55
C SER A 309 6.90 -0.03 -25.42
N LYS A 310 5.82 -0.36 -26.11
CA LYS A 310 5.68 -1.46 -27.07
C LYS A 310 4.73 -1.04 -28.17
N SER A 311 5.00 -1.45 -29.41
CA SER A 311 4.12 -1.22 -30.56
C SER A 311 3.27 -2.43 -30.95
N SER A 312 3.55 -3.60 -30.37
CA SER A 312 2.80 -4.84 -30.57
C SER A 312 3.03 -5.80 -29.42
N GLY A 313 2.18 -6.79 -29.29
CA GLY A 313 2.29 -7.81 -28.26
C GLY A 313 1.32 -8.96 -28.45
N ARG A 314 1.37 -9.88 -27.49
CA ARG A 314 0.49 -11.04 -27.42
C ARG A 314 0.16 -11.32 -25.95
N THR A 315 -1.10 -11.49 -25.63
CA THR A 315 -1.51 -11.81 -24.26
C THR A 315 -2.74 -12.72 -24.21
N ALA A 316 -2.73 -13.66 -23.29
CA ALA A 316 -3.89 -14.47 -22.98
C ALA A 316 -4.84 -13.75 -21.99
N ASP A 317 -4.28 -12.92 -21.09
CA ASP A 317 -5.02 -12.23 -20.03
C ASP A 317 -5.00 -10.72 -20.22
N GLN A 318 -3.89 -10.07 -19.86
CA GLN A 318 -3.70 -8.62 -20.06
C GLN A 318 -2.23 -8.23 -20.13
N GLU A 319 -1.98 -7.09 -20.77
CA GLU A 319 -0.66 -6.49 -20.91
C GLU A 319 -0.74 -4.97 -20.74
N THR A 320 0.24 -4.40 -20.06
CA THR A 320 0.33 -2.95 -19.85
C THR A 320 1.28 -2.33 -20.85
N VAL A 321 0.86 -1.24 -21.49
CA VAL A 321 1.67 -0.40 -22.37
C VAL A 321 1.79 0.98 -21.74
N VAL A 322 3.03 1.44 -21.55
CA VAL A 322 3.30 2.79 -21.07
C VAL A 322 3.37 3.74 -22.27
N LEU A 323 2.53 4.75 -22.27
CA LEU A 323 2.58 5.87 -23.23
C LEU A 323 3.40 6.98 -22.61
N THR A 324 4.52 7.35 -23.24
CA THR A 324 5.42 8.39 -22.76
C THR A 324 5.26 9.63 -23.65
N PHE A 325 5.07 10.77 -23.00
CA PHE A 325 4.99 12.08 -23.66
C PHE A 325 6.39 12.70 -23.80
N ASP A 326 6.73 13.09 -25.03
CA ASP A 326 7.98 13.79 -25.38
C ASP A 326 7.67 15.25 -25.75
N PRO A 327 7.85 16.20 -24.83
CA PRO A 327 7.48 17.60 -25.07
C PRO A 327 8.35 18.30 -26.10
N GLU A 328 9.58 17.82 -26.35
CA GLU A 328 10.50 18.45 -27.33
C GLU A 328 10.00 18.33 -28.76
N HIS A 329 9.16 17.33 -29.03
CA HIS A 329 8.59 17.04 -30.34
C HIS A 329 7.10 17.41 -30.43
N CYS A 330 6.52 18.02 -29.39
CA CYS A 330 5.12 18.38 -29.36
C CYS A 330 4.88 19.74 -29.96
N GLU A 331 4.33 19.78 -31.17
CA GLU A 331 3.68 20.99 -31.69
C GLU A 331 2.37 21.17 -30.95
N VAL A 332 2.28 22.23 -30.16
CA VAL A 332 1.21 22.49 -29.17
C VAL A 332 -0.18 22.30 -29.76
N SER A 333 -0.88 21.29 -29.29
CA SER A 333 -2.34 21.22 -29.33
C SER A 333 -2.86 21.57 -27.93
N GLY A 334 -3.37 22.77 -27.71
CA GLY A 334 -4.05 23.08 -26.44
C GLY A 334 -5.28 22.19 -26.21
N PRO A 335 -6.04 22.42 -25.14
CA PRO A 335 -7.22 21.60 -24.81
C PRO A 335 -8.27 21.57 -25.94
N ASP A 336 -8.26 22.55 -26.81
CA ASP A 336 -9.12 22.64 -28.00
C ASP A 336 -8.40 22.16 -29.28
N GLY A 337 -7.17 21.66 -29.19
CA GLY A 337 -6.39 21.15 -30.32
C GLY A 337 -6.84 19.76 -30.79
N ARG A 338 -6.35 19.39 -31.98
CA ARG A 338 -6.62 18.03 -32.48
C ARG A 338 -5.86 17.01 -31.64
N PRO A 339 -6.55 15.98 -31.10
CA PRO A 339 -5.88 14.92 -30.37
C PRO A 339 -4.97 14.09 -31.28
N CYS A 340 -3.94 13.51 -30.71
CA CYS A 340 -3.21 12.43 -31.35
C CYS A 340 -4.09 11.17 -31.33
N GLU A 341 -4.32 10.59 -32.48
CA GLU A 341 -5.11 9.37 -32.61
C GLU A 341 -4.17 8.16 -32.59
N LEU A 342 -4.36 7.27 -31.63
CA LEU A 342 -3.68 6.00 -31.50
C LEU A 342 -4.74 4.89 -31.50
N PHE A 343 -4.45 3.78 -32.12
CA PHE A 343 -5.36 2.65 -32.19
C PHE A 343 -4.68 1.38 -31.68
N VAL A 344 -5.39 0.62 -30.88
CA VAL A 344 -5.03 -0.76 -30.58
C VAL A 344 -5.82 -1.65 -31.52
N CYS A 345 -5.10 -2.41 -32.35
CA CYS A 345 -5.68 -3.21 -33.41
C CYS A 345 -5.37 -4.70 -33.21
N THR A 346 -6.35 -5.54 -33.47
CA THR A 346 -6.21 -6.96 -33.74
C THR A 346 -6.56 -7.24 -35.20
N GLU A 347 -6.59 -8.48 -35.63
CA GLU A 347 -7.06 -8.85 -36.98
C GLU A 347 -8.54 -8.43 -37.21
N LYS A 348 -9.37 -8.47 -36.16
CA LYS A 348 -10.83 -8.28 -36.25
C LYS A 348 -11.33 -7.01 -35.56
N GLU A 349 -10.59 -6.46 -34.62
CA GLU A 349 -11.06 -5.42 -33.72
C GLU A 349 -10.11 -4.24 -33.68
N LYS A 350 -10.67 -3.04 -33.43
CA LYS A 350 -9.91 -1.78 -33.36
C LYS A 350 -10.51 -0.85 -32.32
N VAL A 351 -9.72 -0.47 -31.32
CA VAL A 351 -10.12 0.50 -30.29
C VAL A 351 -9.31 1.78 -30.43
N ARG A 352 -9.97 2.92 -30.44
CA ARG A 352 -9.35 4.24 -30.60
C ARG A 352 -9.01 4.85 -29.23
N ILE A 353 -7.83 5.47 -29.17
CA ILE A 353 -7.34 6.25 -28.04
C ILE A 353 -7.09 7.67 -28.54
N LEU A 354 -7.70 8.65 -27.88
CA LEU A 354 -7.50 10.08 -28.16
C LEU A 354 -6.59 10.67 -27.08
N VAL A 355 -5.40 11.11 -27.51
CA VAL A 355 -4.39 11.63 -26.59
C VAL A 355 -4.24 13.13 -26.81
N PHE A 356 -4.46 13.90 -25.75
CA PHE A 356 -4.34 15.37 -25.74
C PHE A 356 -3.06 15.77 -25.02
N ALA A 357 -2.33 16.71 -25.59
CA ALA A 357 -1.13 17.28 -24.97
C ALA A 357 -1.16 18.80 -24.99
N GLY A 358 -0.57 19.40 -23.97
CA GLY A 358 -0.46 20.86 -23.82
C GLY A 358 0.98 21.34 -23.84
N ALA A 359 1.15 22.67 -23.87
CA ALA A 359 2.45 23.28 -23.72
C ALA A 359 3.05 22.97 -22.37
N GLN A 360 4.26 22.39 -22.36
CA GLN A 360 4.98 21.98 -21.16
C GLN A 360 6.08 22.97 -20.76
N ASN A 361 5.97 24.22 -21.16
CA ASN A 361 6.86 25.26 -20.67
C ASN A 361 6.58 25.53 -19.19
N ILE A 362 7.25 24.76 -18.33
CA ILE A 362 7.25 25.03 -16.91
C ILE A 362 8.34 26.08 -16.68
N PRO A 363 8.00 27.32 -16.30
CA PRO A 363 9.00 28.31 -15.93
C PRO A 363 9.78 27.79 -14.72
N GLU A 364 10.97 28.32 -14.48
CA GLU A 364 11.70 28.03 -13.25
C GLU A 364 10.82 28.43 -12.05
N LEU A 365 10.40 27.43 -11.30
CA LEU A 365 9.47 27.61 -10.19
C LEU A 365 10.21 27.80 -8.88
N PRO A 366 9.73 28.68 -7.99
CA PRO A 366 10.27 28.80 -6.64
C PRO A 366 10.30 27.43 -5.94
N PRO A 367 11.32 27.16 -5.10
CA PRO A 367 11.35 25.96 -4.27
C PRO A 367 10.04 25.78 -3.46
N GLY A 368 9.51 24.59 -3.42
CA GLY A 368 8.26 24.27 -2.71
C GLY A 368 6.98 24.61 -3.49
N THR A 369 7.07 24.95 -4.77
CA THR A 369 5.89 25.05 -5.63
C THR A 369 5.36 23.68 -5.98
N PHE A 370 4.04 23.51 -5.83
CA PHE A 370 3.33 22.29 -6.23
C PHE A 370 2.69 22.51 -7.60
N LEU A 371 2.86 21.53 -8.48
CA LEU A 371 2.18 21.53 -9.78
C LEU A 371 0.89 20.74 -9.68
N GLU A 372 -0.16 21.27 -10.29
CA GLU A 372 -1.40 20.54 -10.46
C GLU A 372 -1.20 19.41 -11.48
N GLY A 373 -1.66 18.22 -11.10
CA GLY A 373 -1.76 17.06 -11.98
C GLY A 373 -3.19 16.79 -12.40
N PRO A 374 -3.46 15.74 -13.20
CA PRO A 374 -4.82 15.38 -13.62
C PRO A 374 -5.76 15.12 -12.46
N ASP A 375 -5.24 14.70 -11.32
CA ASP A 375 -5.97 14.40 -10.08
C ASP A 375 -5.88 15.54 -9.04
N GLY A 376 -5.45 16.74 -9.45
CA GLY A 376 -5.18 17.86 -8.57
C GLY A 376 -3.77 17.88 -8.00
N PHE A 377 -3.59 18.37 -6.78
CA PHE A 377 -2.30 18.36 -6.09
C PHE A 377 -2.45 17.94 -4.63
N VAL A 378 -1.41 17.32 -4.09
CA VAL A 378 -1.33 16.89 -2.69
C VAL A 378 -0.14 17.57 -2.02
N MET A 379 -0.39 18.27 -0.91
CA MET A 379 0.66 18.85 -0.08
C MET A 379 0.71 18.10 1.25
N ASP A 380 1.84 17.47 1.53
CA ASP A 380 2.10 16.93 2.85
C ASP A 380 2.45 18.07 3.82
N ALA A 381 1.80 18.10 4.97
CA ALA A 381 2.03 19.13 5.99
C ALA A 381 3.48 19.16 6.51
N ALA A 382 4.20 18.05 6.39
CA ALA A 382 5.62 17.98 6.76
C ALA A 382 6.56 18.67 5.76
N HIS A 383 6.11 18.93 4.52
CA HIS A 383 6.88 19.57 3.46
C HIS A 383 6.60 21.08 3.34
N TRP A 384 6.35 21.73 4.47
CA TRP A 384 6.15 23.17 4.51
C TRP A 384 7.44 23.95 4.15
N THR A 385 7.31 25.10 3.50
CA THR A 385 8.42 26.00 3.17
C THR A 385 8.62 27.10 4.19
N ARG A 386 7.54 27.48 4.89
CA ARG A 386 7.58 28.50 5.93
C ARG A 386 6.64 28.12 7.07
N LYS A 387 7.09 28.35 8.29
CA LYS A 387 6.37 28.11 9.52
C LYS A 387 6.45 29.35 10.42
N GLU A 388 5.39 29.69 11.08
CA GLU A 388 5.37 30.72 12.12
C GLU A 388 4.84 30.09 13.40
N ASP A 389 5.61 30.24 14.48
CA ASP A 389 5.19 29.83 15.82
C ASP A 389 4.36 30.94 16.45
N GLY A 390 3.36 30.58 17.24
CA GLY A 390 2.46 31.50 17.92
C GLY A 390 2.53 31.39 19.42
N LEU A 391 1.48 31.88 20.09
CA LEU A 391 1.32 31.74 21.52
C LEU A 391 0.01 30.99 21.84
N TRP A 392 0.06 30.06 22.74
CA TRP A 392 -1.09 29.40 23.32
C TRP A 392 -1.09 29.66 24.87
N ASN A 393 -2.14 30.28 25.38
CA ASN A 393 -2.22 30.66 26.80
C ASN A 393 -0.96 31.44 27.27
N GLY A 394 -0.43 32.35 26.45
CA GLY A 394 0.75 33.14 26.73
C GLY A 394 2.09 32.40 26.65
N LYS A 395 2.11 31.14 26.27
CA LYS A 395 3.33 30.35 26.09
C LYS A 395 3.62 30.12 24.58
N PRO A 396 4.89 30.05 24.21
CA PRO A 396 5.26 29.71 22.83
C PRO A 396 4.63 28.37 22.41
N ALA A 397 3.96 28.38 21.26
CA ALA A 397 3.35 27.18 20.67
C ALA A 397 3.64 27.12 19.17
N GLY A 398 3.93 25.94 18.66
CA GLY A 398 4.22 25.77 17.25
C GLY A 398 4.21 24.31 16.82
N TYR A 399 4.12 24.12 15.52
CA TYR A 399 4.19 22.78 14.93
C TYR A 399 5.64 22.29 14.85
N ARG A 400 5.86 21.02 15.17
CA ARG A 400 7.12 20.31 14.94
C ARG A 400 6.87 19.14 14.00
N CYS A 401 7.80 18.92 13.08
CA CYS A 401 7.83 17.73 12.26
C CYS A 401 8.34 16.55 13.09
N LEU A 402 7.61 15.45 13.07
CA LEU A 402 7.97 14.20 13.72
C LEU A 402 8.19 13.14 12.65
N GLU A 403 9.34 12.47 12.71
CA GLU A 403 9.67 11.31 11.87
C GLU A 403 8.85 10.09 12.33
N ASP A 404 8.61 9.14 11.43
CA ASP A 404 7.78 7.95 11.66
C ASP A 404 6.36 8.25 12.17
N TYR A 405 5.90 9.47 11.98
CA TYR A 405 4.59 9.95 12.39
C TYR A 405 3.72 10.25 11.17
N GLY A 406 2.47 9.81 11.20
CA GLY A 406 1.56 10.00 10.08
C GLY A 406 1.67 8.91 9.00
N ARG A 407 0.97 9.15 7.90
CA ARG A 407 0.75 8.12 6.85
C ARG A 407 1.99 7.85 5.99
N TYR A 408 2.83 8.87 5.79
CA TYR A 408 3.94 8.82 4.82
C TYR A 408 5.33 8.89 5.47
N GLY A 409 5.42 8.60 6.76
CA GLY A 409 6.70 8.54 7.49
C GLY A 409 7.09 9.83 8.17
N SER A 410 6.36 10.93 7.99
CA SER A 410 6.50 12.16 8.77
C SER A 410 5.17 12.85 8.96
N GLY A 411 5.05 13.69 9.97
CA GLY A 411 3.84 14.43 10.24
C GLY A 411 4.07 15.62 11.15
N MET A 412 3.10 16.52 11.24
CA MET A 412 3.18 17.72 12.05
C MET A 412 2.36 17.56 13.33
N LYS A 413 2.97 17.86 14.46
CA LYS A 413 2.30 17.94 15.76
C LYS A 413 2.55 19.28 16.40
N VAL A 414 1.51 19.88 17.00
CA VAL A 414 1.63 21.13 17.77
C VAL A 414 2.21 20.86 19.16
N PHE A 415 3.10 21.73 19.60
CA PHE A 415 3.65 21.75 20.95
C PHE A 415 3.53 23.17 21.55
N PRO A 416 3.23 23.29 22.86
CA PRO A 416 2.81 22.20 23.75
C PRO A 416 1.46 21.61 23.33
N THR A 417 1.19 20.39 23.74
CA THR A 417 -0.07 19.68 23.44
C THR A 417 -1.19 20.00 24.43
N THR A 418 -0.88 20.78 25.46
CA THR A 418 -1.80 21.17 26.55
C THR A 418 -1.72 22.66 26.80
#